data_a4e5f05391d8546984abab97ff779ac8
#
_entry.id   a4e5f05391d8546984abab97ff779ac8
#
_cell.length_a   1.000
_cell.length_b   1.000
_cell.length_c   1.000
_cell.angle_alpha   90.00
_cell.angle_beta   90.00
_cell.angle_gamma   90.00
#
_symmetry.space_group_name_H-M   'P 1'
#
loop_
_entity.id
_entity.type
_entity.pdbx_description
1 polymer ?
#
loop_
_entity_poly.entity_id
_entity_poly.type
_entity_poly.pdbx_seq_one_letter_code
_entity_poly.pdbx_strand_id
1 'polypeptide(L)'
;MINELTIKGLKCFDEVEFSFENLTLLAGKNSLGKSTVIQALLAMIQEGKNPFRGQYINIGRISELKNKYVGSKEIEITVNHKFVRRMTDDKNEVISEGKLSDEISVRYLSADRIGVRDTYEIALDNPDRIGVRCEYAYQYLAMHDSDKWENNPLVFDQRSKLTFGGQVDYWLER
;
A
#
# COMPACT_ATOMS: atom_id res chain seq x y z
N MET A 1 -9.34 11.21 3.64
CA MET A 1 -9.70 9.78 3.76
C MET A 1 -10.11 9.27 2.38
N ILE A 2 -9.79 8.04 2.02
CA ILE A 2 -10.29 7.42 0.79
C ILE A 2 -11.63 6.78 1.13
N ASN A 3 -12.70 7.20 0.43
CA ASN A 3 -14.05 6.66 0.60
C ASN A 3 -14.48 5.84 -0.59
N GLU A 4 -13.93 6.14 -1.77
CA GLU A 4 -14.34 5.52 -3.02
C GLU A 4 -13.18 5.37 -3.99
N LEU A 5 -13.18 4.28 -4.74
CA LEU A 5 -12.24 3.98 -5.81
C LEU A 5 -12.98 3.41 -7.01
N THR A 6 -12.88 4.08 -8.13
CA THR A 6 -13.33 3.55 -9.42
C THR A 6 -12.13 3.11 -10.24
N ILE A 7 -12.19 1.92 -10.82
CA ILE A 7 -11.14 1.35 -11.67
C ILE A 7 -11.77 0.99 -13.02
N LYS A 8 -11.18 1.50 -14.12
CA LYS A 8 -11.58 1.15 -15.48
C LYS A 8 -10.39 0.61 -16.28
N GLY A 9 -10.62 -0.46 -17.00
CA GLY A 9 -9.68 -1.02 -17.96
C GLY A 9 -8.41 -1.62 -17.40
N LEU A 10 -8.36 -1.95 -16.09
CA LEU A 10 -7.17 -2.49 -15.43
C LEU A 10 -7.29 -4.00 -15.18
N LYS A 11 -6.43 -4.80 -15.78
CA LYS A 11 -6.35 -6.27 -15.60
C LYS A 11 -7.70 -6.96 -15.80
N CYS A 12 -8.28 -7.50 -14.72
CA CYS A 12 -9.58 -8.19 -14.73
C CYS A 12 -10.78 -7.24 -14.65
N PHE A 13 -10.57 -5.96 -14.36
CA PHE A 13 -11.64 -4.99 -14.21
C PHE A 13 -11.89 -4.23 -15.50
N ASP A 14 -13.12 -4.29 -15.99
CA ASP A 14 -13.61 -3.43 -17.05
C ASP A 14 -13.99 -2.07 -16.48
N GLU A 15 -15.01 -2.04 -15.63
CA GLU A 15 -15.37 -0.89 -14.80
C GLU A 15 -15.90 -1.43 -13.46
N VAL A 16 -15.36 -0.94 -12.36
CA VAL A 16 -15.76 -1.35 -11.02
C VAL A 16 -15.57 -0.21 -10.03
N GLU A 17 -16.47 -0.13 -9.08
CA GLU A 17 -16.43 0.83 -7.98
C GLU A 17 -16.36 0.10 -6.65
N PHE A 18 -15.50 0.62 -5.75
CA PHE A 18 -15.30 0.12 -4.39
C PHE A 18 -15.54 1.24 -3.40
N SER A 19 -16.33 0.96 -2.37
CA SER A 19 -16.49 1.86 -1.22
C SER A 19 -15.55 1.43 -0.09
N PHE A 20 -14.95 2.40 0.59
CA PHE A 20 -14.02 2.20 1.70
C PHE A 20 -14.54 2.87 2.96
N GLU A 21 -14.32 2.18 4.07
CA GLU A 21 -14.57 2.65 5.43
C GLU A 21 -13.26 2.68 6.22
N ASN A 22 -13.33 3.08 7.51
CA ASN A 22 -12.16 3.12 8.40
C ASN A 22 -11.39 1.79 8.45
N LEU A 23 -12.09 0.68 8.32
CA LEU A 23 -11.53 -0.66 8.15
C LEU A 23 -12.23 -1.33 6.97
N THR A 24 -11.45 -1.70 5.96
CA THR A 24 -11.96 -2.40 4.77
C THR A 24 -11.20 -3.71 4.57
N LEU A 25 -11.91 -4.82 4.49
CA LEU A 25 -11.36 -6.14 4.24
C LEU A 25 -11.67 -6.60 2.81
N LEU A 26 -10.64 -6.88 2.03
CA LEU A 26 -10.77 -7.47 0.70
C LEU A 26 -10.67 -9.00 0.79
N ALA A 27 -11.80 -9.68 0.73
CA ALA A 27 -11.90 -11.13 0.77
C ALA A 27 -12.37 -11.72 -0.57
N GLY A 28 -12.06 -12.98 -0.82
CA GLY A 28 -12.49 -13.68 -2.04
C GLY A 28 -11.46 -14.68 -2.56
N LYS A 29 -11.84 -15.46 -3.58
CA LYS A 29 -10.97 -16.45 -4.22
C LYS A 29 -9.72 -15.82 -4.84
N ASN A 30 -8.70 -16.63 -5.07
CA ASN A 30 -7.49 -16.17 -5.76
C ASN A 30 -7.83 -15.71 -7.19
N SER A 31 -7.04 -14.77 -7.69
CA SER A 31 -7.15 -14.19 -9.04
C SER A 31 -8.42 -13.34 -9.32
N LEU A 32 -9.24 -13.01 -8.32
CA LEU A 32 -10.41 -12.14 -8.48
C LEU A 32 -10.10 -10.63 -8.38
N GLY A 33 -8.83 -10.24 -8.41
CA GLY A 33 -8.47 -8.82 -8.45
C GLY A 33 -8.24 -8.14 -7.10
N LYS A 34 -8.24 -8.85 -5.94
CA LYS A 34 -7.96 -8.24 -4.63
C LYS A 34 -6.67 -7.41 -4.62
N SER A 35 -5.59 -7.99 -5.10
CA SER A 35 -4.30 -7.28 -5.21
C SER A 35 -4.36 -6.14 -6.25
N THR A 36 -5.21 -6.24 -7.26
CA THR A 36 -5.38 -5.20 -8.27
C THR A 36 -6.01 -3.94 -7.68
N VAL A 37 -6.93 -4.08 -6.72
CA VAL A 37 -7.50 -2.94 -5.99
C VAL A 37 -6.42 -2.18 -5.22
N ILE A 38 -5.57 -2.90 -4.48
CA ILE A 38 -4.44 -2.30 -3.75
C ILE A 38 -3.45 -1.66 -4.73
N GLN A 39 -3.13 -2.34 -5.83
CA GLN A 39 -2.22 -1.83 -6.86
C GLN A 39 -2.76 -0.57 -7.54
N ALA A 40 -4.07 -0.46 -7.74
CA ALA A 40 -4.71 0.74 -8.26
C ALA A 40 -4.55 1.93 -7.29
N LEU A 41 -4.80 1.73 -6.00
CA LEU A 41 -4.58 2.76 -4.98
C LEU A 41 -3.11 3.20 -4.93
N LEU A 42 -2.18 2.25 -4.94
CA LEU A 42 -0.74 2.57 -4.92
C LEU A 42 -0.30 3.29 -6.20
N ALA A 43 -0.89 2.94 -7.36
CA ALA A 43 -0.65 3.66 -8.61
C ALA A 43 -1.17 5.10 -8.59
N MET A 44 -2.14 5.45 -7.72
CA MET A 44 -2.60 6.84 -7.55
C MET A 44 -1.64 7.68 -6.71
N ILE A 45 -0.83 7.05 -5.87
CA ILE A 45 0.11 7.71 -4.95
C ILE A 45 1.51 7.77 -5.57
N GLN A 46 1.89 6.72 -6.28
CA GLN A 46 3.21 6.58 -6.87
C GLN A 46 3.41 7.56 -8.03
N GLU A 47 4.44 8.38 -7.96
CA GLU A 47 4.77 9.34 -9.00
C GLU A 47 5.65 8.70 -10.09
N GLY A 48 5.70 9.35 -11.26
CA GLY A 48 6.56 8.98 -12.38
C GLY A 48 5.81 8.72 -13.69
N LYS A 49 6.59 8.48 -14.76
CA LYS A 49 6.06 8.21 -16.10
C LYS A 49 5.27 6.90 -16.22
N ASN A 50 5.50 5.97 -15.31
CA ASN A 50 4.73 4.74 -15.20
C ASN A 50 4.35 4.52 -13.73
N PRO A 51 3.10 4.83 -13.34
CA PRO A 51 2.62 4.66 -11.97
C PRO A 51 2.61 3.22 -11.46
N PHE A 52 2.81 2.24 -12.33
CA PHE A 52 2.94 0.83 -11.97
C PHE A 52 4.39 0.37 -11.79
N ARG A 53 5.36 1.31 -11.85
CA ARG A 53 6.80 1.06 -11.64
C ARG A 53 7.40 2.10 -10.71
N GLY A 54 7.69 1.73 -9.49
CA GLY A 54 8.31 2.61 -8.50
C GLY A 54 8.45 1.97 -7.13
N GLN A 55 8.42 2.80 -6.11
CA GLN A 55 8.75 2.42 -4.74
C GLN A 55 7.80 1.37 -4.15
N TYR A 56 6.50 1.52 -4.37
CA TYR A 56 5.48 0.65 -3.75
C TYR A 56 5.18 -0.59 -4.59
N ILE A 57 5.10 -0.42 -5.90
CA ILE A 57 4.79 -1.49 -6.83
C ILE A 57 5.69 -1.43 -8.06
N ASN A 58 6.00 -2.63 -8.59
CA ASN A 58 6.71 -2.80 -9.85
C ASN A 58 6.10 -4.00 -10.57
N ILE A 59 5.01 -3.79 -11.31
CA ILE A 59 4.16 -4.86 -11.85
C ILE A 59 4.08 -4.90 -13.38
N GLY A 60 4.80 -4.03 -14.07
CA GLY A 60 4.91 -4.09 -15.53
C GLY A 60 4.63 -2.78 -16.26
N ARG A 61 4.38 -2.90 -17.55
CA ARG A 61 4.07 -1.77 -18.43
C ARG A 61 2.56 -1.53 -18.50
N ILE A 62 2.14 -0.32 -18.79
CA ILE A 62 0.72 0.03 -18.96
C ILE A 62 0.05 -0.89 -19.99
N SER A 63 0.70 -1.17 -21.13
CA SER A 63 0.21 -2.08 -22.17
C SER A 63 -0.08 -3.50 -21.70
N GLU A 64 0.69 -3.99 -20.73
CA GLU A 64 0.54 -5.34 -20.18
C GLU A 64 -0.60 -5.42 -19.16
N LEU A 65 -0.93 -4.28 -18.55
CA LEU A 65 -1.88 -4.18 -17.45
C LEU A 65 -3.30 -3.81 -17.91
N LYS A 66 -3.48 -3.35 -19.15
CA LYS A 66 -4.80 -3.07 -19.71
C LYS A 66 -5.68 -4.33 -19.73
N ASN A 67 -6.98 -4.15 -19.54
CA ASN A 67 -7.94 -5.24 -19.69
C ASN A 67 -8.02 -5.66 -21.17
N LYS A 68 -7.46 -6.84 -21.46
CA LYS A 68 -7.40 -7.40 -22.80
C LYS A 68 -8.71 -8.06 -23.24
N TYR A 69 -9.56 -8.45 -22.29
CA TYR A 69 -10.82 -9.13 -22.59
C TYR A 69 -11.83 -8.19 -23.25
N VAL A 70 -11.87 -6.94 -22.79
CA VAL A 70 -12.74 -5.90 -23.36
C VAL A 70 -12.01 -4.98 -24.34
N GLY A 71 -10.71 -5.20 -24.57
CA GLY A 71 -9.92 -4.39 -25.49
C GLY A 71 -9.75 -2.94 -25.04
N SER A 72 -9.60 -2.70 -23.73
CA SER A 72 -9.47 -1.35 -23.17
C SER A 72 -8.29 -0.60 -23.80
N LYS A 73 -8.54 0.63 -24.25
CA LYS A 73 -7.54 1.51 -24.85
C LYS A 73 -6.70 2.22 -23.79
N GLU A 74 -7.30 2.49 -22.63
CA GLU A 74 -6.69 3.20 -21.51
C GLU A 74 -7.03 2.53 -20.17
N ILE A 75 -6.29 2.89 -19.15
CA ILE A 75 -6.60 2.59 -17.74
C ILE A 75 -6.98 3.90 -17.09
N GLU A 76 -8.13 3.95 -16.44
CA GLU A 76 -8.54 5.09 -15.62
C GLU A 76 -8.75 4.63 -14.17
N ILE A 77 -8.17 5.40 -13.25
CA ILE A 77 -8.34 5.19 -11.81
C ILE A 77 -8.82 6.52 -11.23
N THR A 78 -9.92 6.47 -10.49
CA THR A 78 -10.52 7.63 -9.84
C THR A 78 -10.69 7.38 -8.35
N VAL A 79 -10.28 8.32 -7.50
CA VAL A 79 -10.45 8.27 -6.05
C VAL A 79 -11.30 9.46 -5.61
N ASN A 80 -12.35 9.17 -4.83
CA ASN A 80 -13.29 10.15 -4.25
C ASN A 80 -13.89 11.11 -5.30
N HIS A 81 -14.09 10.67 -6.55
CA HIS A 81 -14.53 11.49 -7.68
C HIS A 81 -13.69 12.76 -7.94
N LYS A 82 -12.57 12.92 -7.25
CA LYS A 82 -11.73 14.13 -7.26
C LYS A 82 -10.37 13.91 -7.91
N PHE A 83 -9.73 12.78 -7.62
CA PHE A 83 -8.41 12.45 -8.12
C PHE A 83 -8.55 11.46 -9.25
N VAL A 84 -8.13 11.84 -10.44
CA VAL A 84 -8.23 11.00 -11.64
C VAL A 84 -6.84 10.78 -12.23
N ARG A 85 -6.54 9.54 -12.58
CA ARG A 85 -5.34 9.18 -13.33
C ARG A 85 -5.70 8.34 -14.53
N ARG A 86 -5.45 8.86 -15.73
CA ARG A 86 -5.62 8.17 -17.01
C ARG A 86 -4.26 7.80 -17.58
N MET A 87 -4.14 6.60 -18.08
CA MET A 87 -2.90 6.03 -18.58
C MET A 87 -3.14 5.39 -19.93
N THR A 88 -2.49 5.92 -20.96
CA THR A 88 -2.57 5.38 -22.33
C THR A 88 -1.22 4.80 -22.75
N ASP A 89 -1.26 3.78 -23.59
CA ASP A 89 -0.09 3.07 -24.07
C ASP A 89 0.57 3.73 -25.29
N ASP A 90 -0.27 4.26 -26.17
CA ASP A 90 0.17 4.74 -27.50
C ASP A 90 1.22 5.86 -27.42
N LYS A 91 1.25 6.61 -26.32
CA LYS A 91 2.18 7.72 -26.08
C LYS A 91 2.96 7.59 -24.78
N ASN A 92 2.81 6.49 -24.01
CA ASN A 92 3.22 6.42 -22.61
C ASN A 92 2.75 7.65 -21.80
N GLU A 93 1.55 8.12 -22.09
CA GLU A 93 1.01 9.33 -21.52
C GLU A 93 0.26 9.02 -20.25
N VAL A 94 0.57 9.75 -19.18
CA VAL A 94 -0.11 9.70 -17.90
C VAL A 94 -0.67 11.08 -17.61
N ILE A 95 -1.98 11.19 -17.61
CA ILE A 95 -2.70 12.41 -17.27
C ILE A 95 -3.23 12.26 -15.84
N SER A 96 -2.92 13.22 -14.98
CA SER A 96 -3.38 13.23 -13.59
C SER A 96 -4.12 14.51 -13.29
N GLU A 97 -5.31 14.38 -12.73
CA GLU A 97 -6.10 15.48 -12.17
C GLU A 97 -6.04 15.37 -10.65
N GLY A 98 -5.37 16.34 -10.01
CA GLY A 98 -5.06 16.30 -8.59
C GLY A 98 -3.94 15.32 -8.23
N LYS A 99 -3.41 15.47 -7.03
CA LYS A 99 -2.41 14.56 -6.46
C LYS A 99 -2.92 14.01 -5.14
N LEU A 100 -3.19 12.72 -5.10
CA LEU A 100 -3.67 12.04 -3.89
C LEU A 100 -2.58 12.03 -2.80
N SER A 101 -1.31 11.95 -3.17
CA SER A 101 -0.16 11.99 -2.27
C SER A 101 -0.08 13.25 -1.40
N ASP A 102 -0.63 14.36 -1.87
CA ASP A 102 -0.59 15.63 -1.14
C ASP A 102 -1.65 15.68 0.00
N GLU A 103 -2.68 14.84 -0.10
CA GLU A 103 -3.80 14.84 0.87
C GLU A 103 -3.76 13.68 1.87
N ILE A 104 -3.05 12.60 1.56
CA ILE A 104 -2.99 11.41 2.41
C ILE A 104 -1.57 10.91 2.61
N SER A 105 -1.28 10.49 3.84
CA SER A 105 -0.08 9.71 4.15
C SER A 105 -0.41 8.22 4.08
N VAL A 106 0.43 7.46 3.39
CA VAL A 106 0.21 6.03 3.17
C VAL A 106 1.36 5.21 3.74
N ARG A 107 1.00 4.19 4.51
CA ARG A 107 1.91 3.11 4.89
C ARG A 107 1.45 1.84 4.19
N TYR A 108 2.29 1.29 3.33
CA TYR A 108 2.02 0.04 2.62
C TYR A 108 2.95 -1.05 3.14
N LEU A 109 2.35 -2.16 3.54
CA LEU A 109 3.07 -3.37 3.90
C LEU A 109 2.71 -4.47 2.90
N SER A 110 3.70 -4.93 2.16
CA SER A 110 3.53 -6.02 1.20
C SER A 110 3.27 -7.34 1.91
N ALA A 111 2.52 -8.23 1.26
CA ALA A 111 2.41 -9.62 1.70
C ALA A 111 3.75 -10.38 1.60
N ASP A 112 4.61 -9.97 0.68
CA ASP A 112 5.99 -10.45 0.55
C ASP A 112 6.88 -9.72 1.56
N ARG A 113 6.83 -10.16 2.81
CA ARG A 113 7.63 -9.62 3.91
C ARG A 113 8.95 -10.36 4.05
N ILE A 114 9.97 -9.63 4.53
CA ILE A 114 11.26 -10.24 4.86
C ILE A 114 11.08 -11.12 6.09
N GLY A 115 11.46 -12.40 5.96
CA GLY A 115 11.51 -13.33 7.08
C GLY A 115 12.79 -13.18 7.92
N VAL A 116 13.02 -14.11 8.83
CA VAL A 116 14.21 -14.16 9.67
C VAL A 116 15.46 -14.30 8.81
N ARG A 117 16.48 -13.46 9.08
CA ARG A 117 17.77 -13.41 8.38
C ARG A 117 18.87 -13.16 9.40
N ASP A 118 20.11 -13.52 9.04
CA ASP A 118 21.29 -13.25 9.87
C ASP A 118 21.67 -11.77 9.91
N THR A 119 21.28 -11.00 8.87
CA THR A 119 21.55 -9.55 8.76
C THR A 119 20.36 -8.82 8.18
N TYR A 120 20.16 -7.60 8.64
CA TYR A 120 19.11 -6.71 8.19
C TYR A 120 19.68 -5.38 7.72
N GLU A 121 19.03 -4.78 6.74
CA GLU A 121 19.38 -3.46 6.24
C GLU A 121 19.02 -2.37 7.25
N ILE A 122 19.75 -1.25 7.19
CA ILE A 122 19.52 -0.07 8.02
C ILE A 122 19.14 1.10 7.13
N ALA A 123 18.06 1.79 7.46
CA ALA A 123 17.68 3.04 6.83
C ALA A 123 18.46 4.20 7.49
N LEU A 124 19.46 4.72 6.77
CA LEU A 124 20.28 5.84 7.28
C LEU A 124 19.59 7.19 7.10
N ASP A 125 18.71 7.31 6.12
CA ASP A 125 18.00 8.53 5.74
C ASP A 125 16.78 8.82 6.62
N ASN A 126 16.12 7.77 7.09
CA ASN A 126 14.94 7.89 7.95
C ASN A 126 14.85 6.68 8.89
N PRO A 127 15.29 6.82 10.15
CA PRO A 127 15.30 5.73 11.11
C PRO A 127 13.89 5.23 11.50
N ASP A 128 12.85 6.04 11.35
CA ASP A 128 11.44 5.65 11.61
C ASP A 128 10.81 4.89 10.45
N ARG A 129 11.56 4.64 9.41
CA ARG A 129 11.09 3.90 8.24
C ARG A 129 11.04 2.41 8.53
N ILE A 130 9.87 1.79 8.31
CA ILE A 130 9.72 0.32 8.44
C ILE A 130 10.03 -0.37 7.10
N GLY A 131 9.81 0.31 5.98
CA GLY A 131 9.93 -0.23 4.62
C GLY A 131 8.69 -1.01 4.15
N VAL A 132 8.57 -1.18 2.84
CA VAL A 132 7.41 -1.84 2.19
C VAL A 132 7.34 -3.34 2.52
N ARG A 133 8.50 -3.98 2.70
CA ARG A 133 8.67 -5.41 3.03
C ARG A 133 9.07 -5.63 4.49
N CYS A 134 8.94 -4.61 5.33
CA CYS A 134 9.44 -4.58 6.71
C CYS A 134 10.98 -4.75 6.80
N GLU A 135 11.73 -4.32 5.78
CA GLU A 135 13.18 -4.46 5.71
C GLU A 135 13.93 -3.75 6.84
N TYR A 136 13.34 -2.68 7.40
CA TYR A 136 13.91 -1.89 8.51
C TYR A 136 13.16 -2.09 9.84
N ALA A 137 12.26 -3.08 9.93
CA ALA A 137 11.43 -3.28 11.12
C ALA A 137 12.25 -3.53 12.39
N TYR A 138 13.39 -4.23 12.29
CA TYR A 138 14.28 -4.47 13.43
C TYR A 138 14.96 -3.21 13.93
N GLN A 139 15.36 -2.32 13.02
CA GLN A 139 15.89 -1.00 13.39
C GLN A 139 14.83 -0.18 14.12
N TYR A 140 13.64 -0.12 13.56
CA TYR A 140 12.50 0.59 14.16
C TYR A 140 12.20 0.05 15.57
N LEU A 141 12.13 -1.27 15.72
CA LEU A 141 11.91 -1.92 17.00
C LEU A 141 12.99 -1.56 18.04
N ALA A 142 14.26 -1.66 17.65
CA ALA A 142 15.39 -1.35 18.54
C ALA A 142 15.40 0.13 18.99
N MET A 143 14.99 1.05 18.14
CA MET A 143 14.94 2.48 18.45
C MET A 143 13.77 2.85 19.37
N HIS A 144 12.63 2.18 19.21
CA HIS A 144 11.40 2.47 19.92
C HIS A 144 11.11 1.51 21.09
N ASP A 145 12.01 0.60 21.40
CA ASP A 145 11.84 -0.45 22.42
C ASP A 145 11.32 0.10 23.77
N SER A 146 11.89 1.23 24.20
CA SER A 146 11.57 1.88 25.48
C SER A 146 10.43 2.90 25.42
N ASP A 147 9.81 3.10 24.26
CA ASP A 147 8.72 4.07 24.11
C ASP A 147 7.52 3.67 24.96
N LYS A 148 7.01 4.64 25.73
CA LYS A 148 5.88 4.40 26.62
C LYS A 148 4.57 4.27 25.88
N TRP A 149 3.82 3.20 26.18
CA TRP A 149 2.53 2.88 25.58
C TRP A 149 1.36 2.86 26.56
N GLU A 150 1.50 3.49 27.72
CA GLU A 150 0.56 3.44 28.85
C GLU A 150 -0.91 3.73 28.48
N ASN A 151 -1.16 4.58 27.48
CA ASN A 151 -2.50 4.95 27.03
C ASN A 151 -2.78 4.57 25.57
N ASN A 152 -2.01 3.63 25.00
CA ASN A 152 -2.19 3.21 23.62
C ASN A 152 -3.33 2.19 23.55
N PRO A 153 -4.32 2.33 22.65
CA PRO A 153 -5.42 1.38 22.49
C PRO A 153 -4.96 -0.02 22.04
N LEU A 154 -3.71 -0.16 21.61
CA LEU A 154 -3.12 -1.45 21.22
C LEU A 154 -2.44 -2.17 22.40
N VAL A 155 -2.42 -1.59 23.61
CA VAL A 155 -1.96 -2.29 24.81
C VAL A 155 -2.93 -3.42 25.12
N PHE A 156 -2.43 -4.66 25.02
CA PHE A 156 -3.25 -5.83 25.20
C PHE A 156 -3.39 -6.24 26.68
N ASP A 157 -2.29 -6.18 27.43
CA ASP A 157 -2.28 -6.49 28.86
C ASP A 157 -1.55 -5.42 29.67
N GLN A 158 -2.27 -4.75 30.55
CA GLN A 158 -1.71 -3.72 31.43
C GLN A 158 -0.74 -4.27 32.48
N ARG A 159 -0.68 -5.61 32.66
CA ARG A 159 0.28 -6.29 33.54
C ARG A 159 1.64 -6.54 32.89
N SER A 160 1.72 -6.46 31.55
CA SER A 160 2.98 -6.51 30.83
C SER A 160 3.72 -5.15 30.91
N LYS A 161 4.98 -5.11 30.49
CA LYS A 161 5.69 -3.84 30.39
C LYS A 161 4.95 -2.90 29.43
N LEU A 162 4.58 -1.70 29.90
CA LEU A 162 3.88 -0.68 29.14
C LEU A 162 4.85 0.11 28.24
N THR A 163 5.75 -0.59 27.58
CA THR A 163 6.64 -0.06 26.54
C THR A 163 6.34 -0.75 25.22
N PHE A 164 6.74 -0.13 24.13
CA PHE A 164 6.54 -0.72 22.79
C PHE A 164 7.17 -2.12 22.70
N GLY A 165 8.46 -2.27 23.06
CA GLY A 165 9.14 -3.56 23.05
C GLY A 165 8.46 -4.58 23.97
N GLY A 166 8.08 -4.18 25.19
CA GLY A 166 7.39 -5.08 26.13
C GLY A 166 6.04 -5.58 25.64
N GLN A 167 5.32 -4.79 24.84
CA GLN A 167 4.08 -5.22 24.18
C GLN A 167 4.36 -6.15 22.99
N VAL A 168 5.42 -5.88 22.22
CA VAL A 168 5.85 -6.77 21.12
C VAL A 168 6.24 -8.14 21.65
N ASP A 169 7.07 -8.21 22.70
CA ASP A 169 7.48 -9.45 23.35
C ASP A 169 6.24 -10.26 23.80
N TYR A 170 5.29 -9.57 24.45
CA TYR A 170 4.06 -10.21 24.89
C TYR A 170 3.26 -10.84 23.72
N TRP A 171 3.22 -10.20 22.55
CA TRP A 171 2.56 -10.73 21.36
C TRP A 171 3.31 -11.90 20.72
N LEU A 172 4.63 -11.91 20.82
CA LEU A 172 5.47 -12.96 20.22
C LEU A 172 5.52 -14.25 21.06
N GLU A 173 5.27 -14.16 22.37
CA GLU A 173 5.28 -15.31 23.29
C GLU A 173 3.95 -16.12 23.26
N ARG A 174 2.96 -15.69 22.49
CA ARG A 174 1.65 -16.34 22.35
C ARG A 174 1.45 -16.98 20.99
#